data_286ead178d6fbd8d0d017760cd5a2f72
#
_entry.id   286ead178d6fbd8d0d017760cd5a2f72
#
_cell.length_a   1.000
_cell.length_b   1.000
_cell.length_c   1.000
_cell.angle_alpha   90.00
_cell.angle_beta   90.00
_cell.angle_gamma   90.00
#
_symmetry.space_group_name_H-M   'P 1'
#
loop_
_entity.id
_entity.type
_entity.pdbx_description
1 polymer ?
#
loop_
_entity_poly.entity_id
_entity_poly.type
_entity_poly.pdbx_seq_one_letter_code
_entity_poly.pdbx_strand_id
1 'polypeptide(L)'
;MDNTWDWLALLVSIAVILAAALVGNLIFENIPHLEDEFAYLWQARTIAGGELTLPTPEFSKSFLVPFVVDFQGQRFGKYPPGWPAILSLGVRAGIENWVNPLLAGLAAWLTYRLGKKTLGEKPAFLGVVLLGTSPLFLIQSGSLLSHVWSLVLGTGFFLSWMESLHHEGNRAGWLPSLVGGLC
;
A
#
# COMPACT_ATOMS: atom_id res chain seq x y z
N MET A 1 -32.11 6.69 3.03
CA MET A 1 -31.21 5.65 2.46
C MET A 1 -30.50 5.02 3.64
N ASP A 2 -30.76 3.75 3.89
CA ASP A 2 -30.18 3.05 5.04
C ASP A 2 -28.67 2.89 4.82
N ASN A 3 -27.90 3.45 5.71
CA ASN A 3 -26.44 3.45 5.69
C ASN A 3 -25.85 2.09 6.11
N THR A 4 -26.68 1.04 6.17
CA THR A 4 -26.34 -0.27 6.72
C THR A 4 -25.22 -0.95 5.97
N TRP A 5 -25.23 -0.90 4.62
CA TRP A 5 -24.17 -1.52 3.81
C TRP A 5 -22.84 -0.81 3.94
N ASP A 6 -22.84 0.51 4.14
CA ASP A 6 -21.62 1.28 4.37
C ASP A 6 -20.98 0.90 5.71
N TRP A 7 -21.79 0.76 6.77
CA TRP A 7 -21.28 0.30 8.08
C TRP A 7 -20.76 -1.14 8.03
N LEU A 8 -21.46 -2.03 7.33
CA LEU A 8 -21.00 -3.42 7.17
C LEU A 8 -19.68 -3.47 6.38
N ALA A 9 -19.54 -2.69 5.31
CA ALA A 9 -18.30 -2.61 4.53
C ALA A 9 -17.14 -2.01 5.35
N LEU A 10 -17.43 -1.02 6.21
CA LEU A 10 -16.43 -0.47 7.12
C LEU A 10 -15.96 -1.53 8.15
N LEU A 11 -16.90 -2.30 8.72
CA LEU A 11 -16.55 -3.40 9.63
C LEU A 11 -15.70 -4.47 8.94
N VAL A 12 -16.02 -4.84 7.69
CA VAL A 12 -15.18 -5.75 6.89
C VAL A 12 -13.80 -5.15 6.66
N SER A 13 -13.69 -3.86 6.35
CA SER A 13 -12.40 -3.18 6.16
C SER A 13 -11.55 -3.19 7.43
N ILE A 14 -12.17 -2.99 8.59
CA ILE A 14 -11.48 -3.11 9.90
C ILE A 14 -11.06 -4.56 10.15
N ALA A 15 -11.92 -5.54 9.86
CA ALA A 15 -11.58 -6.96 9.99
C ALA A 15 -10.40 -7.35 9.08
N VAL A 16 -10.31 -6.78 7.88
CA VAL A 16 -9.18 -6.94 6.96
C VAL A 16 -7.88 -6.41 7.57
N ILE A 17 -7.90 -5.24 8.23
CA ILE A 17 -6.72 -4.71 8.92
C ILE A 17 -6.22 -5.72 9.95
N LEU A 18 -7.13 -6.22 10.79
CA LEU A 18 -6.77 -7.17 11.85
C LEU A 18 -6.28 -8.51 11.27
N ALA A 19 -6.94 -9.04 10.24
CA ALA A 19 -6.54 -10.28 9.58
C ALA A 19 -5.15 -10.14 8.93
N ALA A 20 -4.90 -9.05 8.22
CA ALA A 20 -3.60 -8.76 7.61
C ALA A 20 -2.49 -8.62 8.67
N ALA A 21 -2.76 -7.90 9.77
CA ALA A 21 -1.82 -7.78 10.88
C ALA A 21 -1.53 -9.14 11.55
N LEU A 22 -2.55 -10.01 11.70
CA LEU A 22 -2.36 -11.37 12.18
C LEU A 22 -1.49 -12.21 11.24
N VAL A 23 -1.70 -12.12 9.92
CA VAL A 23 -0.84 -12.77 8.93
C VAL A 23 0.59 -12.27 9.03
N GLY A 24 0.81 -10.96 9.12
CA GLY A 24 2.14 -10.36 9.30
C GLY A 24 2.83 -10.86 10.57
N ASN A 25 2.10 -10.95 11.68
CA ASN A 25 2.66 -11.35 12.96
C ASN A 25 2.86 -12.87 13.09
N LEU A 26 1.86 -13.68 12.69
CA LEU A 26 1.87 -15.13 12.96
C LEU A 26 2.52 -15.95 11.84
N ILE A 27 2.48 -15.46 10.60
CA ILE A 27 3.02 -16.18 9.43
C ILE A 27 4.38 -15.60 9.03
N PHE A 28 4.49 -14.28 8.98
CA PHE A 28 5.72 -13.59 8.58
C PHE A 28 6.58 -13.13 9.77
N GLU A 29 6.16 -13.35 11.01
CA GLU A 29 6.92 -13.00 12.23
C GLU A 29 7.41 -11.54 12.24
N ASN A 30 6.72 -10.66 11.49
CA ASN A 30 7.05 -9.25 11.29
C ASN A 30 8.46 -9.01 10.70
N ILE A 31 8.98 -9.95 9.93
CA ILE A 31 10.27 -9.83 9.24
C ILE A 31 10.10 -10.00 7.72
N PRO A 32 10.97 -9.40 6.89
CA PRO A 32 10.98 -9.64 5.45
C PRO A 32 11.29 -11.10 5.10
N HIS A 33 10.57 -11.68 4.14
CA HIS A 33 10.77 -13.05 3.64
C HIS A 33 11.20 -13.08 2.18
N LEU A 34 10.89 -12.04 1.42
CA LEU A 34 11.23 -11.92 0.01
C LEU A 34 12.32 -10.87 -0.19
N GLU A 35 13.13 -11.06 -1.21
CA GLU A 35 14.23 -10.15 -1.55
C GLU A 35 13.75 -8.71 -1.78
N ASP A 36 12.58 -8.54 -2.38
CA ASP A 36 11.95 -7.24 -2.62
C ASP A 36 11.64 -6.51 -1.30
N GLU A 37 11.17 -7.23 -0.29
CA GLU A 37 10.85 -6.66 1.03
C GLU A 37 12.08 -6.14 1.75
N PHE A 38 13.22 -6.85 1.64
CA PHE A 38 14.50 -6.37 2.16
C PHE A 38 14.91 -5.06 1.49
N ALA A 39 14.78 -4.97 0.15
CA ALA A 39 15.09 -3.75 -0.59
C ALA A 39 14.17 -2.60 -0.18
N TYR A 40 12.86 -2.84 -0.10
CA TYR A 40 11.89 -1.81 0.30
C TYR A 40 12.15 -1.31 1.73
N LEU A 41 12.37 -2.22 2.67
CA LEU A 41 12.64 -1.86 4.06
C LEU A 41 13.97 -1.11 4.20
N TRP A 42 15.02 -1.55 3.48
CA TRP A 42 16.31 -0.86 3.44
C TRP A 42 16.14 0.57 2.92
N GLN A 43 15.46 0.73 1.80
CA GLN A 43 15.22 2.04 1.18
C GLN A 43 14.32 2.91 2.07
N ALA A 44 13.30 2.34 2.69
CA ALA A 44 12.43 3.05 3.63
C ALA A 44 13.20 3.57 4.86
N ARG A 45 14.13 2.77 5.40
CA ARG A 45 15.02 3.20 6.51
C ARG A 45 15.97 4.32 6.09
N THR A 46 16.52 4.26 4.88
CA THR A 46 17.35 5.32 4.31
C THR A 46 16.55 6.63 4.20
N ILE A 47 15.33 6.57 3.63
CA ILE A 47 14.44 7.72 3.51
C ILE A 47 13.99 8.24 4.89
N ALA A 48 13.72 7.35 5.84
CA ALA A 48 13.39 7.73 7.21
C ALA A 48 14.52 8.51 7.89
N GLY A 49 15.78 8.22 7.54
CA GLY A 49 16.96 8.97 7.95
C GLY A 49 17.13 10.32 7.25
N GLY A 50 16.31 10.63 6.24
CA GLY A 50 16.38 11.89 5.47
C GLY A 50 17.23 11.81 4.20
N GLU A 51 17.71 10.61 3.84
CA GLU A 51 18.55 10.38 2.67
C GLU A 51 17.83 9.55 1.61
N LEU A 52 18.14 9.78 0.34
CA LEU A 52 17.66 8.93 -0.78
C LEU A 52 18.69 7.87 -1.15
N THR A 53 19.94 8.17 -0.95
CA THR A 53 21.10 7.30 -1.22
C THR A 53 22.06 7.36 -0.05
N LEU A 54 22.89 6.32 0.12
CA LEU A 54 23.96 6.29 1.10
C LEU A 54 25.31 6.17 0.39
N PRO A 55 26.42 6.60 1.00
CA PRO A 55 27.76 6.27 0.49
C PRO A 55 27.95 4.78 0.39
N THR A 56 28.55 4.30 -0.71
CA THR A 56 28.96 2.90 -0.84
C THR A 56 29.99 2.57 0.25
N PRO A 57 29.77 1.52 1.08
CA PRO A 57 30.74 1.14 2.11
C PRO A 57 32.03 0.61 1.48
N GLU A 58 33.15 0.77 2.18
CA GLU A 58 34.48 0.34 1.71
C GLU A 58 34.52 -1.13 1.31
N PHE A 59 33.85 -2.02 2.07
CA PHE A 59 33.71 -3.44 1.78
C PHE A 59 32.30 -3.79 1.30
N SER A 60 31.84 -3.14 0.21
CA SER A 60 30.45 -3.25 -0.27
C SER A 60 29.98 -4.69 -0.48
N LYS A 61 30.88 -5.58 -0.93
CA LYS A 61 30.58 -7.01 -1.14
C LYS A 61 30.24 -7.78 0.14
N SER A 62 30.63 -7.27 1.31
CA SER A 62 30.30 -7.87 2.61
C SER A 62 28.95 -7.39 3.17
N PHE A 63 28.34 -6.37 2.56
CA PHE A 63 27.09 -5.74 2.99
C PHE A 63 26.05 -5.79 1.88
N LEU A 64 25.93 -6.96 1.23
CA LEU A 64 24.96 -7.14 0.16
C LEU A 64 23.54 -7.14 0.71
N VAL A 65 22.68 -6.32 0.09
CA VAL A 65 21.23 -6.33 0.28
C VAL A 65 20.62 -6.62 -1.09
N PRO A 66 19.70 -7.58 -1.21
CA PRO A 66 19.04 -7.85 -2.48
C PRO A 66 18.46 -6.58 -3.10
N PHE A 67 18.67 -6.39 -4.40
CA PHE A 67 18.15 -5.25 -5.16
C PHE A 67 18.57 -3.85 -4.67
N VAL A 68 19.62 -3.79 -3.86
CA VAL A 68 20.34 -2.56 -3.53
C VAL A 68 21.62 -2.52 -4.37
N VAL A 69 21.83 -1.40 -5.04
CA VAL A 69 22.87 -1.23 -6.06
C VAL A 69 23.92 -0.22 -5.57
N ASP A 70 25.19 -0.55 -5.78
CA ASP A 70 26.31 0.36 -5.62
C ASP A 70 26.73 0.89 -6.99
N PHE A 71 26.64 2.20 -7.19
CA PHE A 71 27.02 2.85 -8.44
C PHE A 71 27.63 4.23 -8.18
N GLN A 72 28.77 4.51 -8.76
CA GLN A 72 29.50 5.80 -8.63
C GLN A 72 29.68 6.27 -7.17
N GLY A 73 29.99 5.33 -6.27
CA GLY A 73 30.19 5.65 -4.85
C GLY A 73 28.89 5.89 -4.06
N GLN A 74 27.74 5.67 -4.66
CA GLN A 74 26.43 5.79 -4.03
C GLN A 74 25.73 4.43 -3.98
N ARG A 75 24.99 4.18 -2.89
CA ARG A 75 24.18 2.99 -2.67
C ARG A 75 22.71 3.36 -2.63
N PHE A 76 21.88 2.71 -3.43
CA PHE A 76 20.45 2.98 -3.52
C PHE A 76 19.65 1.73 -3.90
N GLY A 77 18.35 1.72 -3.59
CA GLY A 77 17.45 0.65 -4.01
C GLY A 77 17.10 0.78 -5.50
N LYS A 78 16.99 -0.34 -6.21
CA LYS A 78 16.64 -0.35 -7.65
C LYS A 78 15.18 0.04 -7.92
N TYR A 79 14.33 0.00 -6.90
CA TYR A 79 12.91 0.26 -7.04
C TYR A 79 12.57 1.76 -6.97
N PRO A 80 11.49 2.20 -7.65
CA PRO A 80 10.98 3.55 -7.49
C PRO A 80 10.69 3.88 -6.02
N PRO A 81 10.96 5.11 -5.56
CA PRO A 81 10.90 5.46 -4.14
C PRO A 81 9.47 5.63 -3.59
N GLY A 82 8.42 5.55 -4.42
CA GLY A 82 7.04 5.81 -4.01
C GLY A 82 6.57 4.93 -2.85
N TRP A 83 6.67 3.61 -2.98
CA TRP A 83 6.33 2.68 -1.89
C TRP A 83 7.28 2.82 -0.69
N PRO A 84 8.63 2.78 -0.84
CA PRO A 84 9.53 3.00 0.26
C PRO A 84 9.32 4.32 1.02
N ALA A 85 8.89 5.38 0.33
CA ALA A 85 8.58 6.66 0.97
C ALA A 85 7.37 6.57 1.91
N ILE A 86 6.30 5.86 1.51
CA ILE A 86 5.16 5.60 2.39
C ILE A 86 5.56 4.70 3.55
N LEU A 87 6.30 3.63 3.29
CA LEU A 87 6.81 2.72 4.32
C LEU A 87 7.74 3.44 5.31
N SER A 88 8.49 4.45 4.86
CA SER A 88 9.39 5.24 5.71
C SER A 88 8.66 6.01 6.82
N LEU A 89 7.39 6.38 6.60
CA LEU A 89 6.56 7.00 7.62
C LEU A 89 6.28 6.00 8.76
N GLY A 90 6.00 4.75 8.40
CA GLY A 90 5.85 3.66 9.36
C GLY A 90 7.14 3.38 10.13
N VAL A 91 8.30 3.36 9.44
CA VAL A 91 9.63 3.21 10.07
C VAL A 91 9.88 4.32 11.09
N ARG A 92 9.61 5.59 10.74
CA ARG A 92 9.75 6.72 11.68
C ARG A 92 8.87 6.61 12.91
N ALA A 93 7.67 6.04 12.75
CA ALA A 93 6.71 5.85 13.83
C ALA A 93 6.93 4.54 14.62
N GLY A 94 7.84 3.65 14.19
CA GLY A 94 8.04 2.31 14.78
C GLY A 94 6.88 1.35 14.54
N ILE A 95 6.13 1.55 13.44
CA ILE A 95 4.95 0.75 13.07
C ILE A 95 5.02 0.25 11.62
N GLU A 96 6.22 0.01 11.08
CA GLU A 96 6.42 -0.38 9.69
C GLU A 96 5.58 -1.60 9.28
N ASN A 97 5.40 -2.56 10.19
CA ASN A 97 4.61 -3.77 9.95
C ASN A 97 3.08 -3.52 9.94
N TRP A 98 2.63 -2.35 10.36
CA TRP A 98 1.22 -1.94 10.31
C TRP A 98 0.85 -1.15 9.05
N VAL A 99 1.84 -0.69 8.28
CA VAL A 99 1.58 0.15 7.09
C VAL A 99 0.72 -0.60 6.07
N ASN A 100 1.13 -1.81 5.67
CA ASN A 100 0.35 -2.61 4.71
C ASN A 100 -1.01 -3.08 5.26
N PRO A 101 -1.15 -3.56 6.50
CA PRO A 101 -2.47 -3.83 7.08
C PRO A 101 -3.43 -2.63 7.04
N LEU A 102 -2.96 -1.43 7.39
CA LEU A 102 -3.77 -0.22 7.32
C LEU A 102 -4.17 0.13 5.87
N LEU A 103 -3.24 0.01 4.93
CA LEU A 103 -3.51 0.19 3.51
C LEU A 103 -4.47 -0.87 2.96
N ALA A 104 -4.44 -2.11 3.47
CA ALA A 104 -5.37 -3.16 3.08
C ALA A 104 -6.82 -2.83 3.48
N GLY A 105 -7.03 -2.30 4.69
CA GLY A 105 -8.33 -1.80 5.11
C GLY A 105 -8.81 -0.64 4.23
N LEU A 106 -7.91 0.30 3.89
CA LEU A 106 -8.20 1.39 2.97
C LEU A 106 -8.53 0.87 1.57
N ALA A 107 -7.76 -0.10 1.03
CA ALA A 107 -8.03 -0.73 -0.26
C ALA A 107 -9.39 -1.42 -0.29
N ALA A 108 -9.74 -2.16 0.77
CA ALA A 108 -11.05 -2.80 0.92
C ALA A 108 -12.19 -1.76 0.91
N TRP A 109 -12.04 -0.68 1.67
CA TRP A 109 -13.00 0.41 1.69
C TRP A 109 -13.14 1.11 0.32
N LEU A 110 -12.02 1.43 -0.33
CA LEU A 110 -12.03 2.05 -1.67
C LEU A 110 -12.67 1.13 -2.72
N THR A 111 -12.40 -0.18 -2.65
CA THR A 111 -13.01 -1.21 -3.52
C THR A 111 -14.53 -1.23 -3.33
N TYR A 112 -15.01 -1.20 -2.07
CA TYR A 112 -16.44 -1.06 -1.80
C TYR A 112 -17.03 0.22 -2.39
N ARG A 113 -16.37 1.36 -2.19
CA ARG A 113 -16.82 2.66 -2.70
C ARG A 113 -16.90 2.67 -4.22
N LEU A 114 -15.91 2.10 -4.89
CA LEU A 114 -15.90 1.95 -6.35
C LEU A 114 -17.02 1.02 -6.83
N GLY A 115 -17.16 -0.15 -6.21
CA GLY A 115 -18.20 -1.11 -6.52
C GLY A 115 -19.61 -0.55 -6.29
N LYS A 116 -19.82 0.22 -5.19
CA LYS A 116 -21.09 0.87 -4.91
C LYS A 116 -21.52 1.85 -6.01
N LYS A 117 -20.56 2.59 -6.58
CA LYS A 117 -20.82 3.54 -7.69
C LYS A 117 -21.11 2.82 -9.02
N THR A 118 -20.55 1.64 -9.25
CA THR A 118 -20.64 0.95 -10.54
C THR A 118 -21.71 -0.13 -10.57
N LEU A 119 -21.84 -0.90 -9.49
CA LEU A 119 -22.67 -2.12 -9.42
C LEU A 119 -23.80 -2.02 -8.39
N GLY A 120 -23.75 -1.01 -7.51
CA GLY A 120 -24.67 -0.87 -6.38
C GLY A 120 -24.16 -1.51 -5.09
N GLU A 121 -24.90 -1.32 -3.99
CA GLU A 121 -24.44 -1.62 -2.62
C GLU A 121 -24.22 -3.10 -2.35
N LYS A 122 -25.16 -3.97 -2.74
CA LYS A 122 -25.10 -5.42 -2.43
C LYS A 122 -23.95 -6.14 -3.17
N PRO A 123 -23.77 -5.98 -4.49
CA PRO A 123 -22.63 -6.56 -5.20
C PRO A 123 -21.29 -5.99 -4.70
N ALA A 124 -21.24 -4.70 -4.37
CA ALA A 124 -20.04 -4.08 -3.82
C ALA A 124 -19.65 -4.66 -2.46
N PHE A 125 -20.64 -4.89 -1.58
CA PHE A 125 -20.42 -5.55 -0.30
C PHE A 125 -19.90 -6.98 -0.48
N LEU A 126 -20.50 -7.76 -1.38
CA LEU A 126 -20.01 -9.11 -1.70
C LEU A 126 -18.57 -9.06 -2.22
N GLY A 127 -18.26 -8.09 -3.08
CA GLY A 127 -16.90 -7.89 -3.63
C GLY A 127 -15.86 -7.63 -2.54
N VAL A 128 -16.17 -6.77 -1.56
CA VAL A 128 -15.22 -6.49 -0.46
C VAL A 128 -15.08 -7.68 0.50
N VAL A 129 -16.13 -8.46 0.73
CA VAL A 129 -16.03 -9.71 1.51
C VAL A 129 -15.14 -10.72 0.80
N LEU A 130 -15.32 -10.93 -0.51
CA LEU A 130 -14.47 -11.82 -1.31
C LEU A 130 -13.02 -11.36 -1.34
N LEU A 131 -12.77 -10.05 -1.47
CA LEU A 131 -11.41 -9.49 -1.38
C LEU A 131 -10.80 -9.78 -0.01
N GLY A 132 -11.51 -9.44 1.07
CA GLY A 132 -11.04 -9.58 2.45
C GLY A 132 -10.84 -11.02 2.92
N THR A 133 -11.49 -11.99 2.27
CA THR A 133 -11.30 -13.43 2.54
C THR A 133 -10.33 -14.10 1.56
N SER A 134 -9.80 -13.35 0.58
CA SER A 134 -8.83 -13.88 -0.37
C SER A 134 -7.48 -14.16 0.31
N PRO A 135 -6.98 -15.41 0.31
CA PRO A 135 -5.67 -15.73 0.89
C PRO A 135 -4.54 -14.93 0.25
N LEU A 136 -4.57 -14.74 -1.08
CA LEU A 136 -3.57 -13.97 -1.80
C LEU A 136 -3.55 -12.52 -1.33
N PHE A 137 -4.72 -11.89 -1.18
CA PHE A 137 -4.81 -10.51 -0.70
C PHE A 137 -4.29 -10.38 0.74
N LEU A 138 -4.64 -11.30 1.63
CA LEU A 138 -4.19 -11.27 3.03
C LEU A 138 -2.68 -11.50 3.16
N ILE A 139 -2.10 -12.41 2.37
CA ILE A 139 -0.65 -12.64 2.31
C ILE A 139 0.07 -11.37 1.85
N GLN A 140 -0.39 -10.75 0.76
CA GLN A 140 0.20 -9.49 0.28
C GLN A 140 0.04 -8.33 1.28
N SER A 141 -1.04 -8.34 2.05
CA SER A 141 -1.36 -7.31 3.04
C SER A 141 -0.57 -7.47 4.34
N GLY A 142 -0.18 -8.70 4.70
CA GLY A 142 0.66 -9.00 5.87
C GLY A 142 2.16 -8.85 5.60
N SER A 143 2.57 -8.73 4.33
CA SER A 143 3.96 -8.56 3.90
C SER A 143 4.35 -7.10 3.73
N LEU A 144 5.63 -6.80 3.42
CA LEU A 144 6.10 -5.45 3.11
C LEU A 144 6.13 -5.15 1.60
N LEU A 145 5.39 -5.92 0.78
CA LEU A 145 5.32 -5.74 -0.66
C LEU A 145 4.47 -4.53 -1.07
N SER A 146 4.75 -3.96 -2.24
CA SER A 146 4.12 -2.74 -2.75
C SER A 146 2.72 -2.93 -3.35
N HIS A 147 2.23 -4.17 -3.45
CA HIS A 147 1.01 -4.50 -4.19
C HIS A 147 -0.25 -3.84 -3.62
N VAL A 148 -0.37 -3.80 -2.28
CA VAL A 148 -1.51 -3.17 -1.60
C VAL A 148 -1.51 -1.66 -1.82
N TRP A 149 -0.33 -1.03 -1.79
CA TRP A 149 -0.17 0.38 -2.12
C TRP A 149 -0.62 0.68 -3.55
N SER A 150 -0.21 -0.15 -4.52
CA SER A 150 -0.64 -0.02 -5.92
C SER A 150 -2.15 -0.19 -6.08
N LEU A 151 -2.78 -1.09 -5.31
CA LEU A 151 -4.24 -1.26 -5.31
C LEU A 151 -4.95 -0.02 -4.75
N VAL A 152 -4.44 0.58 -3.67
CA VAL A 152 -4.97 1.83 -3.10
C VAL A 152 -4.90 2.96 -4.12
N LEU A 153 -3.75 3.14 -4.77
CA LEU A 153 -3.58 4.17 -5.80
C LEU A 153 -4.50 3.94 -6.99
N GLY A 154 -4.56 2.71 -7.53
CA GLY A 154 -5.40 2.38 -8.68
C GLY A 154 -6.89 2.58 -8.38
N THR A 155 -7.39 2.07 -7.26
CA THR A 155 -8.80 2.26 -6.88
C THR A 155 -9.12 3.71 -6.55
N GLY A 156 -8.21 4.42 -5.91
CA GLY A 156 -8.32 5.86 -5.64
C GLY A 156 -8.37 6.68 -6.92
N PHE A 157 -7.52 6.36 -7.91
CA PHE A 157 -7.53 6.97 -9.23
C PHE A 157 -8.89 6.80 -9.92
N PHE A 158 -9.38 5.55 -10.02
CA PHE A 158 -10.67 5.30 -10.69
C PHE A 158 -11.83 5.99 -10.00
N LEU A 159 -11.87 6.01 -8.67
CA LEU A 159 -12.89 6.72 -7.91
C LEU A 159 -12.88 8.22 -8.20
N SER A 160 -11.72 8.85 -8.13
CA SER A 160 -11.57 10.29 -8.36
C SER A 160 -11.85 10.64 -9.82
N TRP A 161 -11.46 9.79 -10.77
CA TRP A 161 -11.78 9.96 -12.18
C TRP A 161 -13.30 9.90 -12.44
N MET A 162 -13.98 8.90 -11.88
CA MET A 162 -15.45 8.81 -11.98
C MET A 162 -16.15 10.01 -11.35
N GLU A 163 -15.64 10.54 -10.26
CA GLU A 163 -16.18 11.75 -9.65
C GLU A 163 -15.99 12.97 -10.54
N SER A 164 -14.85 13.09 -11.21
CA SER A 164 -14.60 14.21 -12.13
C SER A 164 -15.51 14.23 -13.34
N LEU A 165 -15.95 13.05 -13.83
CA LEU A 165 -16.88 12.95 -14.96
C LEU A 165 -18.30 13.40 -14.61
N HIS A 166 -18.69 13.41 -13.33
CA HIS A 166 -20.02 13.80 -12.89
C HIS A 166 -20.11 15.27 -12.44
N HIS A 167 -18.99 15.97 -12.34
CA HIS A 167 -18.95 17.37 -11.94
C HIS A 167 -18.58 18.25 -13.13
N GLU A 168 -19.53 19.03 -13.65
CA GLU A 168 -19.33 20.04 -14.70
C GLU A 168 -18.58 21.29 -14.19
N GLY A 169 -17.62 21.15 -13.30
CA GLY A 169 -16.86 22.25 -12.72
C GLY A 169 -15.36 21.96 -12.62
N ASN A 170 -14.57 22.97 -12.98
CA ASN A 170 -13.10 22.96 -13.10
C ASN A 170 -12.30 22.56 -11.82
N ARG A 171 -12.98 22.25 -10.70
CA ARG A 171 -12.33 21.94 -9.42
C ARG A 171 -12.06 20.44 -9.17
N ALA A 172 -12.74 19.54 -9.88
CA ALA A 172 -12.61 18.10 -9.67
C ALA A 172 -11.51 17.44 -10.54
N GLY A 173 -11.06 18.09 -11.61
CA GLY A 173 -10.13 17.50 -12.59
C GLY A 173 -8.68 17.32 -12.10
N TRP A 174 -8.24 18.03 -11.07
CA TRP A 174 -6.87 17.92 -10.57
C TRP A 174 -6.63 16.67 -9.71
N LEU A 175 -7.66 16.19 -9.01
CA LEU A 175 -7.54 15.05 -8.09
C LEU A 175 -7.17 13.73 -8.80
N PRO A 176 -7.84 13.35 -9.92
CA PRO A 176 -7.43 12.18 -10.70
C PRO A 176 -6.00 12.31 -11.25
N SER A 177 -5.62 13.51 -11.70
CA SER A 177 -4.27 13.76 -12.23
C SER A 177 -3.21 13.61 -11.16
N LEU A 178 -3.48 14.06 -9.93
CA LEU A 178 -2.56 13.94 -8.80
C LEU A 178 -2.42 12.48 -8.36
N VAL A 179 -3.53 11.75 -8.20
CA VAL A 179 -3.51 10.33 -7.82
C VAL A 179 -2.87 9.49 -8.92
N GLY A 180 -3.18 9.75 -10.20
CA GLY A 180 -2.55 9.07 -11.34
C GLY A 180 -1.06 9.34 -11.47
N GLY A 181 -0.59 10.52 -11.06
CA GLY A 181 0.84 10.84 -11.04
C GLY A 181 1.64 10.15 -9.93
N LEU A 182 0.94 9.59 -8.92
CA LEU A 182 1.56 8.80 -7.84
C LEU A 182 1.62 7.30 -8.16
N CYS A 183 0.90 6.84 -9.20
CA CYS A 183 0.93 5.46 -9.69
C CYS A 183 2.14 5.21 -10.59
#